data_9f66bb9ca560e38b792845bed2928a5c
#
_entry.id   9f66bb9ca560e38b792845bed2928a5c
#
_cell.length_a   1.000
_cell.length_b   1.000
_cell.length_c   1.000
_cell.angle_alpha   90.00
_cell.angle_beta   90.00
_cell.angle_gamma   90.00
#
_symmetry.space_group_name_H-M   'P 1'
#
loop_
_entity.id
_entity.type
_entity.pdbx_description
1 polymer ?
#
loop_
_entity_poly.entity_id
_entity_poly.type
_entity_poly.pdbx_seq_one_letter_code
_entity_poly.pdbx_strand_id
1 'polypeptide(L)'
;LVGSEMCIRDRVVPSVRVIEDGAVRTVVEVLSGWHNSKAYQRYVLPKVGTSFEVEVGVYWNENDTVLKMEIPTLLEKGQYQGQVMFGHDTLRQNGAEVVAQKWNALTEDGRMFSVLNKGSHGSSEKDGTIGLTLLHSASYSAADGDFERTLREKRHTVRMEQGERLFSFKVEAGKTEELEAVLDQKAQVYNEEPYAFAFSASGTGK
;
A
#
# COMPACT_ATOMS: atom_id res chain seq x y z
N LEU A 1 10.90 -5.93 18.59
CA LEU A 1 10.62 -4.53 18.87
C LEU A 1 9.14 -4.28 18.70
N VAL A 2 8.48 -4.03 19.81
CA VAL A 2 7.08 -3.63 19.85
C VAL A 2 7.07 -2.15 19.47
N GLY A 3 6.98 -1.86 18.17
CA GLY A 3 6.50 -0.57 17.72
C GLY A 3 5.00 -0.52 18.01
N SER A 4 4.53 0.54 18.65
CA SER A 4 3.11 0.76 18.78
C SER A 4 2.53 0.91 17.37
N GLU A 5 1.81 -0.10 16.92
CA GLU A 5 1.01 -0.01 15.71
C GLU A 5 0.00 1.11 15.90
N MET A 6 -0.06 2.01 14.96
CA MET A 6 -0.97 3.12 15.03
C MET A 6 -1.84 3.19 13.81
N CYS A 7 -3.10 2.83 14.01
CA CYS A 7 -4.16 3.19 13.09
C CYS A 7 -4.41 4.68 13.22
N ILE A 8 -4.46 5.41 12.12
CA ILE A 8 -4.89 6.83 12.09
C ILE A 8 -6.37 6.98 12.55
N ARG A 9 -6.92 5.96 13.14
CA ARG A 9 -8.33 5.85 13.56
C ARG A 9 -8.70 6.81 14.69
N ASP A 10 -7.75 7.29 15.47
CA ASP A 10 -8.03 7.90 16.76
C ASP A 10 -7.94 9.42 16.81
N ARG A 11 -7.61 10.12 15.74
CA ARG A 11 -7.67 11.57 15.75
C ARG A 11 -8.13 12.19 14.45
N VAL A 12 -9.25 12.73 14.63
CA VAL A 12 -10.15 13.36 13.71
C VAL A 12 -9.77 14.81 13.46
N VAL A 13 -9.38 15.12 12.26
CA VAL A 13 -10.07 16.20 11.57
C VAL A 13 -10.54 15.60 10.26
N PRO A 14 -11.65 14.94 10.27
CA PRO A 14 -12.13 14.42 9.02
C PRO A 14 -12.78 15.54 8.26
N SER A 15 -12.13 15.94 7.25
CA SER A 15 -12.87 16.51 6.14
C SER A 15 -12.99 15.39 5.11
N VAL A 16 -14.17 14.86 4.96
CA VAL A 16 -14.52 13.95 3.85
C VAL A 16 -15.28 14.77 2.84
N ARG A 17 -14.79 14.81 1.61
CA ARG A 17 -15.41 15.60 0.55
C ARG A 17 -15.29 14.92 -0.80
N VAL A 18 -16.28 15.10 -1.63
CA VAL A 18 -16.21 14.79 -3.06
C VAL A 18 -15.49 15.96 -3.73
N ILE A 19 -14.32 15.68 -4.32
CA ILE A 19 -13.54 16.71 -5.02
C ILE A 19 -13.72 16.67 -6.53
N GLU A 20 -14.23 15.53 -7.05
CA GLU A 20 -14.57 15.36 -8.45
C GLU A 20 -15.80 14.44 -8.55
N ASP A 21 -16.80 14.79 -9.33
CA ASP A 21 -17.91 13.91 -9.68
C ASP A 21 -18.27 14.09 -11.16
N GLY A 22 -17.53 13.36 -12.00
CA GLY A 22 -17.67 13.42 -13.45
C GLY A 22 -18.43 12.22 -14.04
N ALA A 23 -18.55 12.19 -15.34
CA ALA A 23 -19.21 11.09 -16.06
C ALA A 23 -18.41 9.77 -16.01
N VAL A 24 -17.10 9.85 -15.81
CA VAL A 24 -16.18 8.70 -15.85
C VAL A 24 -15.85 8.19 -14.45
N ARG A 25 -15.66 9.10 -13.49
CA ARG A 25 -15.25 8.76 -12.13
C ARG A 25 -15.78 9.76 -11.11
N THR A 26 -15.77 9.31 -9.84
CA THR A 26 -15.93 10.15 -8.65
C THR A 26 -14.64 10.07 -7.85
N VAL A 27 -14.18 11.19 -7.30
CA VAL A 27 -13.03 11.22 -6.39
C VAL A 27 -13.48 11.75 -5.05
N VAL A 28 -13.28 10.93 -4.02
CA VAL A 28 -13.54 11.29 -2.61
C VAL A 28 -12.21 11.50 -1.92
N GLU A 29 -12.05 12.64 -1.28
CA GLU A 29 -10.86 12.95 -0.48
C GLU A 29 -11.19 12.94 1.01
N VAL A 30 -10.34 12.29 1.78
CA VAL A 30 -10.36 12.27 3.24
C VAL A 30 -9.09 12.92 3.75
N LEU A 31 -9.22 13.94 4.58
CA LEU A 31 -8.08 14.56 5.27
C LEU A 31 -8.04 14.06 6.70
N SER A 32 -6.87 13.72 7.18
CA SER A 32 -6.61 13.28 8.53
C SER A 32 -5.33 13.90 9.09
N GLY A 33 -5.24 13.99 10.40
CA GLY A 33 -4.06 14.47 11.08
C GLY A 33 -3.81 13.72 12.37
N TRP A 34 -2.53 13.55 12.70
CA TRP A 34 -2.12 12.91 13.92
C TRP A 34 -0.83 13.57 14.43
N HIS A 35 -0.87 14.11 15.65
CA HIS A 35 0.20 14.90 16.25
C HIS A 35 0.73 15.98 15.28
N ASN A 36 1.99 15.83 14.81
CA ASN A 36 2.63 16.76 13.88
C ASN A 36 2.54 16.30 12.42
N SER A 37 1.85 15.21 12.17
CA SER A 37 1.72 14.59 10.85
C SER A 37 0.34 14.82 10.26
N LYS A 38 0.26 14.82 8.93
CA LYS A 38 -0.98 14.98 8.17
C LYS A 38 -1.01 13.96 7.05
N ALA A 39 -2.21 13.50 6.71
CA ALA A 39 -2.41 12.63 5.57
C ALA A 39 -3.69 13.01 4.81
N TYR A 40 -3.68 12.77 3.51
CA TYR A 40 -4.90 12.70 2.71
C TYR A 40 -5.00 11.32 2.09
N GLN A 41 -6.23 10.87 1.90
CA GLN A 41 -6.56 9.68 1.13
C GLN A 41 -7.52 10.09 0.03
N ARG A 42 -7.23 9.74 -1.22
CA ARG A 42 -8.11 9.95 -2.35
C ARG A 42 -8.55 8.61 -2.90
N TYR A 43 -9.84 8.41 -2.91
CA TYR A 43 -10.48 7.24 -3.46
C TYR A 43 -11.00 7.60 -4.86
N VAL A 44 -10.35 7.08 -5.88
CA VAL A 44 -10.72 7.28 -7.28
C VAL A 44 -11.64 6.14 -7.70
N LEU A 45 -12.92 6.42 -7.77
CA LEU A 45 -14.00 5.46 -7.99
C LEU A 45 -14.51 5.58 -9.44
N PRO A 46 -14.14 4.67 -10.35
CA PRO A 46 -14.71 4.64 -11.69
C PRO A 46 -16.22 4.42 -11.64
N LYS A 47 -16.96 4.98 -12.60
CA LYS A 47 -18.42 4.76 -12.71
C LYS A 47 -18.77 3.35 -13.20
N VAL A 48 -17.79 2.63 -13.74
CA VAL A 48 -17.96 1.26 -14.28
C VAL A 48 -16.81 0.38 -13.79
N GLY A 49 -17.12 -0.87 -13.44
CA GLY A 49 -16.15 -1.86 -12.98
C GLY A 49 -16.16 -2.05 -11.47
N THR A 50 -15.31 -2.98 -11.02
CA THR A 50 -15.20 -3.41 -9.61
C THR A 50 -13.87 -3.04 -8.98
N SER A 51 -13.06 -2.24 -9.67
CA SER A 51 -11.77 -1.77 -9.17
C SER A 51 -11.80 -0.28 -8.89
N PHE A 52 -11.04 0.16 -7.90
CA PHE A 52 -10.80 1.57 -7.62
C PHE A 52 -9.36 1.80 -7.19
N GLU A 53 -8.92 3.04 -7.30
CA GLU A 53 -7.57 3.42 -6.86
C GLU A 53 -7.63 4.21 -5.56
N VAL A 54 -6.61 4.01 -4.74
CA VAL A 54 -6.40 4.74 -3.48
C VAL A 54 -5.04 5.41 -3.55
N GLU A 55 -5.04 6.72 -3.48
CA GLU A 55 -3.83 7.52 -3.35
C GLU A 55 -3.72 8.02 -1.91
N VAL A 56 -2.59 7.79 -1.26
CA VAL A 56 -2.33 8.22 0.12
C VAL A 56 -1.12 9.13 0.13
N GLY A 57 -1.36 10.41 0.36
CA GLY A 57 -0.28 11.37 0.59
C GLY A 57 -0.10 11.63 2.07
N VAL A 58 1.13 11.55 2.55
CA VAL A 58 1.46 11.71 3.97
C VAL A 58 2.56 12.76 4.11
N TYR A 59 2.35 13.71 5.01
CA TYR A 59 3.42 14.51 5.60
C TYR A 59 3.71 13.95 6.99
N TRP A 60 4.83 13.23 7.11
CA TRP A 60 5.17 12.46 8.31
C TRP A 60 6.25 13.15 9.14
N ASN A 61 5.97 13.34 10.41
CA ASN A 61 6.88 13.97 11.36
C ASN A 61 6.82 13.31 12.74
N GLU A 62 6.78 11.96 12.75
CA GLU A 62 6.76 11.18 13.97
C GLU A 62 8.00 10.29 14.07
N ASN A 63 8.37 9.93 15.29
CA ASN A 63 9.55 9.13 15.58
C ASN A 63 9.14 7.73 16.07
N ASP A 64 9.93 6.72 15.69
CA ASP A 64 9.85 5.36 16.20
C ASP A 64 8.46 4.71 16.06
N THR A 65 7.79 5.00 14.96
CA THR A 65 6.44 4.55 14.65
C THR A 65 6.34 3.92 13.26
N VAL A 66 5.39 3.02 13.10
CA VAL A 66 4.99 2.43 11.81
C VAL A 66 3.63 2.97 11.43
N LEU A 67 3.49 3.43 10.19
CA LEU A 67 2.22 3.82 9.61
C LEU A 67 1.73 2.69 8.69
N LYS A 68 0.51 2.21 8.95
CA LYS A 68 -0.16 1.21 8.12
C LYS A 68 -1.48 1.74 7.60
N MET A 69 -1.87 1.29 6.41
CA MET A 69 -3.22 1.42 5.89
C MET A 69 -3.93 0.07 6.07
N GLU A 70 -4.96 0.04 6.88
CA GLU A 70 -5.79 -1.14 7.09
C GLU A 70 -6.99 -1.17 6.15
N ILE A 71 -7.20 -2.29 5.51
CA ILE A 71 -8.30 -2.55 4.58
C ILE A 71 -9.09 -3.74 5.11
N PRO A 72 -10.16 -3.52 5.88
CA PRO A 72 -11.03 -4.59 6.33
C PRO A 72 -11.82 -5.14 5.14
N THR A 73 -11.93 -6.46 5.06
CA THR A 73 -12.71 -7.16 4.06
C THR A 73 -13.80 -8.00 4.70
N LEU A 74 -14.68 -8.58 3.88
CA LEU A 74 -15.68 -9.57 4.33
C LEU A 74 -15.17 -11.02 4.24
N LEU A 75 -13.89 -11.22 3.90
CA LEU A 75 -13.25 -12.53 3.72
C LEU A 75 -12.45 -12.89 4.98
N GLU A 76 -13.17 -13.10 6.09
CA GLU A 76 -12.54 -13.29 7.41
C GLU A 76 -11.74 -14.60 7.54
N LYS A 77 -12.11 -15.62 6.75
CA LYS A 77 -11.46 -16.93 6.71
C LYS A 77 -10.68 -17.15 5.42
N GLY A 78 -10.48 -16.09 4.67
CA GLY A 78 -9.82 -16.13 3.38
C GLY A 78 -8.38 -16.59 3.49
N GLN A 79 -7.87 -17.22 2.45
CA GLN A 79 -6.45 -17.52 2.29
C GLN A 79 -5.73 -16.27 1.82
N TYR A 80 -4.74 -15.83 2.59
CA TYR A 80 -3.91 -14.68 2.22
C TYR A 80 -2.76 -15.13 1.31
N GLN A 81 -2.62 -14.46 0.18
CA GLN A 81 -1.63 -14.74 -0.84
C GLN A 81 -0.93 -13.45 -1.27
N GLY A 82 0.27 -13.58 -1.80
CA GLY A 82 1.00 -12.45 -2.36
C GLY A 82 1.96 -12.88 -3.45
N GLN A 83 2.27 -11.94 -4.34
CA GLN A 83 3.24 -12.15 -5.38
C GLN A 83 4.64 -12.29 -4.79
N VAL A 84 5.31 -13.35 -5.16
CA VAL A 84 6.72 -13.61 -4.85
C VAL A 84 7.54 -13.73 -6.13
N MET A 85 8.82 -14.02 -6.02
CA MET A 85 9.68 -14.23 -7.17
C MET A 85 9.21 -15.44 -7.99
N PHE A 86 8.88 -15.21 -9.26
CA PHE A 86 8.41 -16.22 -10.22
C PHE A 86 7.03 -16.84 -9.94
N GLY A 87 6.17 -16.18 -9.16
CA GLY A 87 4.82 -16.66 -8.90
C GLY A 87 4.17 -16.01 -7.70
N HIS A 88 3.32 -16.74 -7.02
CA HIS A 88 2.67 -16.31 -5.78
C HIS A 88 2.77 -17.42 -4.73
N ASP A 89 2.62 -17.05 -3.46
CA ASP A 89 2.66 -17.97 -2.33
C ASP A 89 1.62 -17.59 -1.28
N THR A 90 1.29 -18.55 -0.45
CA THR A 90 0.45 -18.35 0.74
C THR A 90 1.28 -17.65 1.81
N LEU A 91 0.79 -16.53 2.28
CA LEU A 91 1.44 -15.71 3.29
C LEU A 91 0.89 -15.99 4.69
N ARG A 92 1.63 -15.61 5.73
CA ARG A 92 1.18 -15.75 7.11
C ARG A 92 -0.02 -14.84 7.41
N GLN A 93 -0.98 -15.38 8.20
CA GLN A 93 -2.25 -14.75 8.54
C GLN A 93 -2.43 -14.55 10.05
N ASN A 94 -1.40 -14.15 10.75
CA ASN A 94 -1.39 -13.99 12.19
C ASN A 94 -1.11 -12.54 12.65
N GLY A 95 -1.25 -11.58 11.73
CA GLY A 95 -0.92 -10.18 11.96
C GLY A 95 0.58 -9.86 11.89
N ALA A 96 1.43 -10.88 11.71
CA ALA A 96 2.87 -10.63 11.51
C ALA A 96 3.13 -10.03 10.13
N GLU A 97 4.15 -9.20 10.06
CA GLU A 97 4.59 -8.59 8.82
C GLU A 97 5.12 -9.64 7.85
N VAL A 98 4.71 -9.55 6.62
CA VAL A 98 5.14 -10.36 5.48
C VAL A 98 5.48 -9.46 4.29
N VAL A 99 6.21 -10.00 3.33
CA VAL A 99 6.62 -9.27 2.14
C VAL A 99 5.98 -9.89 0.91
N ALA A 100 5.40 -9.05 0.06
CA ALA A 100 4.96 -9.41 -1.27
C ALA A 100 5.47 -8.37 -2.28
N GLN A 101 5.48 -8.71 -3.56
CA GLN A 101 6.01 -7.81 -4.59
C GLN A 101 4.95 -6.79 -5.01
N LYS A 102 4.19 -7.06 -6.06
CA LYS A 102 3.30 -6.08 -6.70
C LYS A 102 1.85 -6.21 -6.26
N TRP A 103 1.46 -7.32 -5.63
CA TRP A 103 0.09 -7.52 -5.17
C TRP A 103 -0.02 -8.48 -3.98
N ASN A 104 -1.11 -8.30 -3.24
CA ASN A 104 -1.60 -9.18 -2.20
C ASN A 104 -3.09 -9.47 -2.45
N ALA A 105 -3.58 -10.63 -2.02
CA ALA A 105 -4.98 -10.99 -2.16
C ALA A 105 -5.48 -11.88 -1.02
N LEU A 106 -6.76 -11.76 -0.72
CA LEU A 106 -7.53 -12.70 0.09
C LEU A 106 -8.51 -13.46 -0.80
N THR A 107 -8.57 -14.79 -0.65
CA THR A 107 -9.49 -15.65 -1.40
C THR A 107 -10.33 -16.49 -0.46
N GLU A 108 -11.65 -16.45 -0.62
CA GLU A 108 -12.61 -17.23 0.17
C GLU A 108 -13.84 -17.57 -0.68
N ASP A 109 -14.27 -18.81 -0.67
CA ASP A 109 -15.49 -19.28 -1.34
C ASP A 109 -15.63 -18.82 -2.81
N GLY A 110 -14.54 -18.91 -3.58
CA GLY A 110 -14.52 -18.50 -5.00
C GLY A 110 -14.54 -16.98 -5.23
N ARG A 111 -14.41 -16.20 -4.18
CA ARG A 111 -14.27 -14.73 -4.23
C ARG A 111 -12.85 -14.31 -3.90
N MET A 112 -12.39 -13.30 -4.56
CA MET A 112 -11.06 -12.70 -4.35
C MET A 112 -11.19 -11.21 -4.10
N PHE A 113 -10.43 -10.73 -3.13
CA PHE A 113 -10.16 -9.32 -2.90
C PHE A 113 -8.66 -9.09 -3.05
N SER A 114 -8.25 -8.29 -4.00
CA SER A 114 -6.84 -8.04 -4.31
C SER A 114 -6.48 -6.58 -4.16
N VAL A 115 -5.24 -6.36 -3.73
CA VAL A 115 -4.62 -5.03 -3.62
C VAL A 115 -3.32 -5.06 -4.41
N LEU A 116 -3.25 -4.24 -5.44
CA LEU A 116 -2.04 -3.98 -6.19
C LEU A 116 -1.35 -2.77 -5.55
N ASN A 117 -0.07 -2.90 -5.27
CA ASN A 117 0.73 -1.82 -4.72
C ASN A 117 1.70 -1.24 -5.76
N LYS A 118 2.22 -0.05 -5.49
CA LYS A 118 3.24 0.61 -6.29
C LYS A 118 4.44 0.95 -5.41
N GLY A 119 5.20 -0.12 -5.03
CA GLY A 119 6.42 0.01 -4.25
C GLY A 119 6.27 -0.16 -2.72
N SER A 120 5.09 -0.52 -2.21
CA SER A 120 4.88 -0.83 -0.80
C SER A 120 4.83 -2.34 -0.61
N HIS A 121 5.92 -2.95 -0.20
CA HIS A 121 6.09 -4.41 -0.19
C HIS A 121 5.72 -5.07 1.15
N GLY A 122 5.71 -4.31 2.25
CA GLY A 122 5.35 -4.81 3.57
C GLY A 122 3.83 -4.88 3.74
N SER A 123 3.36 -6.00 4.26
CA SER A 123 1.94 -6.19 4.55
C SER A 123 1.73 -7.15 5.71
N SER A 124 0.54 -7.15 6.27
CA SER A 124 0.08 -8.12 7.25
C SER A 124 -1.38 -8.46 7.01
N GLU A 125 -1.82 -9.61 7.47
CA GLU A 125 -3.22 -9.99 7.44
C GLU A 125 -3.61 -10.58 8.79
N LYS A 126 -4.80 -10.20 9.27
CA LYS A 126 -5.44 -10.78 10.42
C LYS A 126 -6.95 -10.61 10.36
N ASP A 127 -7.67 -11.69 10.58
CA ASP A 127 -9.13 -11.71 10.68
C ASP A 127 -9.83 -11.00 9.50
N GLY A 128 -9.34 -11.22 8.26
CA GLY A 128 -9.89 -10.61 7.04
C GLY A 128 -9.46 -9.16 6.82
N THR A 129 -8.56 -8.62 7.63
CA THR A 129 -8.03 -7.27 7.47
C THR A 129 -6.61 -7.29 6.90
N ILE A 130 -6.43 -6.70 5.73
CA ILE A 130 -5.11 -6.50 5.11
C ILE A 130 -4.53 -5.18 5.61
N GLY A 131 -3.38 -5.23 6.26
CA GLY A 131 -2.61 -4.06 6.65
C GLY A 131 -1.43 -3.84 5.70
N LEU A 132 -1.38 -2.71 5.01
CA LEU A 132 -0.27 -2.33 4.13
C LEU A 132 0.68 -1.39 4.87
N THR A 133 1.95 -1.75 4.96
CA THR A 133 2.96 -0.91 5.59
C THR A 133 3.34 0.22 4.66
N LEU A 134 3.03 1.45 5.05
CA LEU A 134 3.32 2.64 4.28
C LEU A 134 4.73 3.13 4.56
N LEU A 135 5.07 3.32 5.84
CA LEU A 135 6.38 3.80 6.25
C LEU A 135 6.74 3.36 7.67
N HIS A 136 8.04 3.45 7.98
CA HIS A 136 8.58 3.10 9.30
C HIS A 136 9.64 4.12 9.72
N SER A 137 9.30 5.02 10.65
CA SER A 137 10.18 6.10 11.10
C SER A 137 11.12 5.69 12.24
N ALA A 138 11.81 4.56 12.06
CA ALA A 138 12.83 4.12 13.01
C ALA A 138 14.06 5.04 12.99
N SER A 139 14.84 4.99 14.07
CA SER A 139 16.14 5.65 14.07
C SER A 139 17.10 4.96 13.10
N TYR A 140 17.87 5.76 12.38
CA TYR A 140 18.95 5.28 11.56
C TYR A 140 20.11 4.83 12.47
N SER A 141 20.12 3.58 12.83
CA SER A 141 21.20 2.99 13.63
C SER A 141 21.65 1.67 13.01
N ALA A 142 22.88 1.60 12.62
CA ALA A 142 23.52 0.33 12.33
C ALA A 142 23.95 -0.29 13.67
N ALA A 143 23.19 -1.20 14.20
CA ALA A 143 23.60 -1.92 15.38
C ALA A 143 24.05 -3.32 14.98
N ASP A 144 25.31 -3.48 14.69
CA ASP A 144 25.97 -4.77 14.79
C ASP A 144 26.08 -5.13 16.28
N GLY A 145 25.08 -5.82 16.81
CA GLY A 145 25.11 -6.46 18.13
C GLY A 145 25.10 -5.55 19.36
N ASP A 146 25.15 -4.23 19.22
CA ASP A 146 25.25 -3.29 20.35
C ASP A 146 24.01 -2.37 20.47
N PHE A 147 22.84 -2.97 20.29
CA PHE A 147 21.56 -2.26 20.31
C PHE A 147 21.32 -1.50 21.62
N GLU A 148 21.69 -2.09 22.75
CA GLU A 148 21.58 -1.44 24.06
C GLU A 148 22.50 -0.21 24.20
N ARG A 149 23.68 -0.23 23.59
CA ARG A 149 24.63 0.87 23.66
C ARG A 149 24.12 2.09 22.88
N THR A 150 23.57 1.89 21.71
CA THR A 150 23.00 2.97 20.88
C THR A 150 21.84 3.66 21.61
N LEU A 151 21.00 2.91 22.30
CA LEU A 151 19.90 3.44 23.10
C LEU A 151 20.39 4.19 24.37
N ARG A 152 21.47 3.74 25.00
CA ARG A 152 22.02 4.36 26.23
C ARG A 152 22.70 5.70 25.98
N GLU A 153 23.27 5.92 24.84
CA GLU A 153 24.05 7.13 24.56
C GLU A 153 23.21 8.40 24.33
N LYS A 154 21.86 8.31 24.36
CA LYS A 154 20.92 9.45 24.15
C LYS A 154 21.33 10.37 22.99
N ARG A 155 21.96 9.82 21.97
CA ARG A 155 22.37 10.57 20.79
C ARG A 155 21.13 10.99 20.01
N HIS A 156 21.17 12.21 19.50
CA HIS A 156 20.21 12.60 18.47
C HIS A 156 20.47 11.77 17.21
N THR A 157 19.60 10.80 16.94
CA THR A 157 19.68 9.98 15.73
C THR A 157 18.61 10.48 14.74
N VAL A 158 19.03 10.59 13.48
CA VAL A 158 18.11 10.92 12.39
C VAL A 158 17.08 9.79 12.26
N ARG A 159 15.83 10.15 12.05
CA ARG A 159 14.76 9.21 11.78
C ARG A 159 14.60 9.02 10.27
N MET A 160 14.31 7.77 9.88
CA MET A 160 14.03 7.45 8.48
C MET A 160 12.62 7.90 8.09
N GLU A 161 12.39 8.01 6.80
CA GLU A 161 11.07 8.21 6.17
C GLU A 161 10.27 9.42 6.69
N GLN A 162 10.96 10.44 7.13
CA GLN A 162 10.35 11.74 7.48
C GLN A 162 10.00 12.54 6.21
N GLY A 163 9.03 13.45 6.34
CA GLY A 163 8.63 14.37 5.29
C GLY A 163 7.48 13.86 4.42
N GLU A 164 7.46 14.29 3.18
CA GLU A 164 6.37 13.96 2.25
C GLU A 164 6.59 12.60 1.58
N ARG A 165 5.52 11.82 1.53
CA ARG A 165 5.46 10.51 0.87
C ARG A 165 4.13 10.34 0.15
N LEU A 166 4.18 9.69 -0.99
CA LEU A 166 3.00 9.35 -1.80
C LEU A 166 2.97 7.84 -2.03
N PHE A 167 1.81 7.25 -1.76
CA PHE A 167 1.56 5.83 -1.98
C PHE A 167 0.35 5.67 -2.88
N SER A 168 0.37 4.67 -3.73
CA SER A 168 -0.73 4.37 -4.64
C SER A 168 -1.05 2.89 -4.60
N PHE A 169 -2.34 2.61 -4.52
CA PHE A 169 -2.87 1.24 -4.49
C PHE A 169 -4.04 1.14 -5.45
N LYS A 170 -4.21 -0.03 -6.04
CA LYS A 170 -5.41 -0.37 -6.79
C LYS A 170 -6.07 -1.56 -6.13
N VAL A 171 -7.34 -1.40 -5.80
CA VAL A 171 -8.15 -2.42 -5.14
C VAL A 171 -9.14 -2.99 -6.14
N GLU A 172 -9.27 -4.30 -6.16
CA GLU A 172 -10.21 -4.99 -7.04
C GLU A 172 -10.83 -6.19 -6.32
N ALA A 173 -12.13 -6.38 -6.50
CA ALA A 173 -12.86 -7.54 -6.00
C ALA A 173 -13.60 -8.23 -7.13
N GLY A 174 -13.65 -9.58 -7.09
CA GLY A 174 -14.32 -10.38 -8.11
C GLY A 174 -14.27 -11.87 -7.83
N LYS A 175 -14.53 -12.67 -8.86
CA LYS A 175 -14.38 -14.12 -8.77
C LYS A 175 -12.90 -14.50 -8.83
N THR A 176 -12.52 -15.48 -8.00
CA THR A 176 -11.14 -15.97 -7.93
C THR A 176 -10.60 -16.38 -9.31
N GLU A 177 -11.33 -17.22 -10.04
CA GLU A 177 -10.90 -17.73 -11.34
C GLU A 177 -10.65 -16.62 -12.38
N GLU A 178 -11.48 -15.56 -12.34
CA GLU A 178 -11.37 -14.44 -13.29
C GLU A 178 -10.20 -13.51 -12.95
N LEU A 179 -10.00 -13.24 -11.66
CA LEU A 179 -8.95 -12.31 -11.20
C LEU A 179 -7.57 -12.96 -11.19
N GLU A 180 -7.44 -14.16 -10.66
CA GLU A 180 -6.18 -14.87 -10.54
C GLU A 180 -5.49 -15.04 -11.92
N ALA A 181 -6.26 -15.35 -12.95
CA ALA A 181 -5.74 -15.52 -14.31
C ALA A 181 -5.07 -14.26 -14.90
N VAL A 182 -5.41 -13.07 -14.40
CA VAL A 182 -4.95 -11.79 -14.97
C VAL A 182 -4.26 -10.88 -13.94
N LEU A 183 -4.14 -11.32 -12.68
CA LEU A 183 -3.68 -10.48 -11.58
C LEU A 183 -2.22 -10.04 -11.77
N ASP A 184 -1.34 -10.95 -12.16
CA ASP A 184 0.06 -10.63 -12.44
C ASP A 184 0.21 -9.62 -13.58
N GLN A 185 -0.56 -9.81 -14.66
CA GLN A 185 -0.55 -8.88 -15.79
C GLN A 185 -1.07 -7.49 -15.37
N LYS A 186 -2.17 -7.44 -14.60
CA LYS A 186 -2.72 -6.19 -14.08
C LYS A 186 -1.72 -5.48 -13.16
N ALA A 187 -1.05 -6.23 -12.29
CA ALA A 187 -0.04 -5.70 -11.39
C ALA A 187 1.18 -5.17 -12.14
N GLN A 188 1.58 -5.85 -13.21
CA GLN A 188 2.64 -5.37 -14.08
C GLN A 188 2.25 -4.07 -14.78
N VAL A 189 1.09 -4.01 -15.42
CA VAL A 189 0.58 -2.79 -16.08
C VAL A 189 0.45 -1.63 -15.09
N TYR A 190 0.04 -1.89 -13.85
CA TYR A 190 -0.09 -0.87 -12.83
C TYR A 190 1.27 -0.29 -12.39
N ASN A 191 2.33 -1.10 -12.40
CA ASN A 191 3.66 -0.72 -11.95
C ASN A 191 4.57 -0.18 -13.06
N GLU A 192 4.34 -0.59 -14.30
CA GLU A 192 5.19 -0.25 -15.44
C GLU A 192 4.50 0.80 -16.32
N GLU A 193 5.21 1.89 -16.57
CA GLU A 193 4.72 2.91 -17.50
C GLU A 193 4.83 2.42 -18.95
N PRO A 194 3.81 2.70 -19.79
CA PRO A 194 3.87 2.32 -21.19
C PRO A 194 5.01 3.05 -21.89
N TYR A 195 5.83 2.29 -22.60
CA TYR A 195 6.93 2.84 -23.38
C TYR A 195 6.42 3.19 -24.78
N ALA A 196 6.51 4.45 -25.16
CA ALA A 196 6.19 4.90 -26.51
C ALA A 196 7.40 5.58 -27.14
N PHE A 197 7.82 5.12 -28.31
CA PHE A 197 8.83 5.81 -29.10
C PHE A 197 8.39 5.93 -30.55
N ALA A 198 8.69 7.07 -31.15
CA ALA A 198 8.43 7.28 -32.56
C ALA A 198 9.62 6.77 -33.37
N PHE A 199 9.38 5.86 -34.29
CA PHE A 199 10.35 5.43 -35.28
C PHE A 199 10.03 6.08 -36.62
N SER A 200 10.93 6.92 -37.12
CA SER A 200 10.88 7.40 -38.48
C SER A 200 11.94 6.66 -39.32
N ALA A 201 11.53 5.87 -40.27
CA ALA A 201 12.45 5.31 -41.25
C ALA A 201 13.01 6.45 -42.09
N SER A 202 14.18 6.99 -41.69
CA SER A 202 14.96 7.88 -42.55
C SER A 202 15.93 7.03 -43.35
N GLY A 203 15.64 6.83 -44.60
CA GLY A 203 16.59 6.15 -45.47
C GLY A 203 15.94 5.64 -46.71
N THR A 204 15.73 6.48 -47.67
CA THR A 204 15.81 6.07 -49.09
C THR A 204 17.26 5.74 -49.34
N GLY A 205 17.67 4.49 -49.09
CA GLY A 205 18.91 3.99 -49.64
C GLY A 205 18.82 4.08 -51.17
N LYS A 206 19.69 4.87 -51.76
CA LYS A 206 20.08 4.75 -53.13
C LYS A 206 21.20 3.72 -53.21
#